data_d09a8135990379dab7b206caea570fd5
#
_entry.id   d09a8135990379dab7b206caea570fd5
#
_cell.length_a   1.000
_cell.length_b   1.000
_cell.length_c   1.000
_cell.angle_alpha   90.00
_cell.angle_beta   90.00
_cell.angle_gamma   90.00
#
_symmetry.space_group_name_H-M   'P 1'
#
loop_
_entity.id
_entity.type
_entity.pdbx_description
1 polymer ?
#
loop_
_entity_poly.entity_id
_entity_poly.type
_entity_poly.pdbx_seq_one_letter_code
_entity_poly.pdbx_strand_id
1 'polypeptide(L)'
;IPVILVDRKILSDKYTAYIGADNYEIGRSVGNYIASRLEGKGNVVELTGLSGSTPAMERHQGFMAAISKFPDIKLIDKADAAWERGPAEIEMDSMLRHHPKIDAVYAHNDRIAPGAYQAAKKAGREKEMIFVGIDALPGKGNGLELVLDSVLDATFIYPTNGDKVMQLAMDILEKRPYPKETVMNTAVVDRTNAHVMQLQTTHISELDNKIETLNGRIGGYLSRVATQQVVMYGSLVILLLVAGLLLVVYKSLRSKNRLNKELFQQKQQLEEQRDKLEEQRDQLIQLSHQLEEATHAKLVFFTNISHDFRTPLTLVADPVEHLLADKTLSGDQHRMLMLIQRNVNILLRLVNQILDFRKYENGKMEFTPVSVDILSSFEGWNESFQAAARKKHIHFSFDSMPETDYHTLADMEKLERIYFNLLSNAFKFTPE
;
A
#
# COMPACT_ATOMS: atom_id res chain seq x y z
N ILE A 1 11.71 6.49 17.21
CA ILE A 1 10.86 5.88 16.17
C ILE A 1 11.33 4.44 15.99
N PRO A 2 10.45 3.43 16.05
CA PRO A 2 10.82 2.05 15.76
C PRO A 2 11.31 1.91 14.31
N VAL A 3 12.35 1.10 14.11
CA VAL A 3 12.91 0.79 12.79
C VAL A 3 12.88 -0.72 12.62
N ILE A 4 12.12 -1.19 11.65
CA ILE A 4 12.06 -2.61 11.28
C ILE A 4 12.85 -2.78 9.99
N LEU A 5 13.87 -3.62 10.03
CA LEU A 5 14.59 -4.02 8.84
C LEU A 5 13.89 -5.24 8.22
N VAL A 6 13.67 -5.18 6.93
CA VAL A 6 13.07 -6.27 6.16
C VAL A 6 14.03 -6.68 5.06
N ASP A 7 14.23 -7.98 4.89
CA ASP A 7 15.05 -8.59 3.86
C ASP A 7 16.56 -8.37 4.05
N ARG A 8 17.03 -7.13 4.07
CA ARG A 8 18.46 -6.79 4.15
C ARG A 8 18.84 -6.30 5.53
N LYS A 9 19.93 -6.83 6.06
CA LYS A 9 20.56 -6.34 7.29
C LYS A 9 21.44 -5.13 7.00
N ILE A 10 21.65 -4.32 8.03
CA ILE A 10 22.63 -3.24 8.03
C ILE A 10 23.81 -3.64 8.93
N LEU A 11 24.95 -3.03 8.73
CA LEU A 11 26.16 -3.24 9.56
C LEU A 11 26.06 -2.50 10.91
N SER A 12 24.90 -2.54 11.55
CA SER A 12 24.63 -1.89 12.83
C SER A 12 23.54 -2.66 13.56
N ASP A 13 23.59 -2.66 14.87
CA ASP A 13 22.57 -3.22 15.77
C ASP A 13 21.49 -2.22 16.18
N LYS A 14 21.57 -0.98 15.65
CA LYS A 14 20.66 0.14 15.96
C LYS A 14 19.35 0.06 15.17
N TYR A 15 18.65 -1.04 15.30
CA TYR A 15 17.28 -1.23 14.77
C TYR A 15 16.40 -1.88 15.84
N THR A 16 15.09 -1.72 15.69
CA THR A 16 14.11 -2.26 16.63
C THR A 16 13.92 -3.75 16.44
N ALA A 17 13.73 -4.18 15.19
CA ALA A 17 13.59 -5.57 14.83
C ALA A 17 14.06 -5.83 13.39
N TYR A 18 14.42 -7.06 13.12
CA TYR A 18 14.73 -7.58 11.80
C TYR A 18 13.82 -8.77 11.49
N ILE A 19 13.35 -8.83 10.24
CA ILE A 19 12.66 -9.99 9.70
C ILE A 19 13.15 -10.27 8.29
N GLY A 20 13.57 -11.49 8.04
CA GLY A 20 14.08 -11.89 6.73
C GLY A 20 14.45 -13.35 6.66
N ALA A 21 14.93 -13.79 5.51
CA ALA A 21 15.45 -15.12 5.31
C ALA A 21 16.86 -15.27 5.91
N ASP A 22 17.22 -16.48 6.29
CA ASP A 22 18.59 -16.84 6.63
C ASP A 22 19.41 -17.03 5.34
N ASN A 23 20.02 -15.95 4.87
CA ASN A 23 20.80 -16.00 3.64
C ASN A 23 22.06 -16.87 3.77
N TYR A 24 22.63 -16.96 4.96
CA TYR A 24 23.74 -17.88 5.21
C TYR A 24 23.28 -19.34 5.10
N GLU A 25 22.18 -19.68 5.73
CA GLU A 25 21.61 -21.03 5.67
C GLU A 25 21.14 -21.38 4.26
N ILE A 26 20.60 -20.41 3.51
CA ILE A 26 20.26 -20.59 2.10
C ILE A 26 21.52 -20.94 1.30
N GLY A 27 22.57 -20.14 1.41
CA GLY A 27 23.84 -20.41 0.73
C GLY A 27 24.43 -21.77 1.12
N ARG A 28 24.37 -22.14 2.41
CA ARG A 28 24.80 -23.45 2.93
C ARG A 28 23.99 -24.59 2.33
N SER A 29 22.68 -24.39 2.22
CA SER A 29 21.79 -25.41 1.64
C SER A 29 22.04 -25.60 0.15
N VAL A 30 22.27 -24.51 -0.60
CA VAL A 30 22.69 -24.56 -2.01
C VAL A 30 24.01 -25.34 -2.15
N GLY A 31 25.00 -25.01 -1.33
CA GLY A 31 26.30 -25.71 -1.37
C GLY A 31 26.17 -27.19 -1.08
N ASN A 32 25.37 -27.59 -0.10
CA ASN A 32 25.09 -28.99 0.20
C ASN A 32 24.35 -29.69 -0.96
N TYR A 33 23.39 -29.03 -1.58
CA TYR A 33 22.66 -29.54 -2.73
C TYR A 33 23.60 -29.77 -3.91
N ILE A 34 24.41 -28.77 -4.29
CA ILE A 34 25.39 -28.88 -5.36
C ILE A 34 26.39 -30.00 -5.06
N ALA A 35 26.91 -30.08 -3.83
CA ALA A 35 27.81 -31.11 -3.43
C ALA A 35 27.21 -32.52 -3.56
N SER A 36 25.95 -32.68 -3.17
CA SER A 36 25.22 -33.94 -3.33
C SER A 36 25.00 -34.27 -4.81
N ARG A 37 24.64 -33.30 -5.63
CA ARG A 37 24.40 -33.53 -7.08
C ARG A 37 25.67 -33.87 -7.85
N LEU A 38 26.79 -33.29 -7.43
CA LEU A 38 28.11 -33.54 -8.03
C LEU A 38 28.87 -34.69 -7.36
N GLU A 39 28.22 -35.44 -6.46
CA GLU A 39 28.84 -36.55 -5.74
C GLU A 39 30.16 -36.16 -5.03
N GLY A 40 30.20 -34.89 -4.55
CA GLY A 40 31.34 -34.35 -3.82
C GLY A 40 32.53 -33.90 -4.67
N LYS A 41 32.42 -33.85 -6.02
CA LYS A 41 33.54 -33.49 -6.90
C LYS A 41 33.06 -32.67 -8.11
N GLY A 42 33.67 -31.52 -8.36
CA GLY A 42 33.37 -30.72 -9.54
C GLY A 42 33.81 -29.27 -9.43
N ASN A 43 33.68 -28.55 -10.53
CA ASN A 43 33.98 -27.16 -10.68
C ASN A 43 32.68 -26.34 -10.65
N VAL A 44 32.60 -25.40 -9.74
CA VAL A 44 31.43 -24.55 -9.56
C VAL A 44 31.79 -23.09 -9.89
N VAL A 45 30.92 -22.41 -10.56
CA VAL A 45 30.98 -20.95 -10.71
C VAL A 45 29.82 -20.28 -9.96
N GLU A 46 30.07 -19.12 -9.44
CA GLU A 46 29.10 -18.37 -8.63
C GLU A 46 28.80 -17.00 -9.26
N LEU A 47 27.53 -16.77 -9.55
CA LEU A 47 27.03 -15.47 -9.99
C LEU A 47 26.29 -14.81 -8.83
N THR A 48 26.93 -13.81 -8.24
CA THR A 48 26.43 -13.18 -7.02
C THR A 48 25.41 -12.09 -7.34
N GLY A 49 24.67 -11.70 -6.31
CA GLY A 49 23.96 -10.43 -6.33
C GLY A 49 24.92 -9.26 -6.13
N LEU A 50 24.34 -8.06 -6.03
CA LEU A 50 25.08 -6.81 -5.90
C LEU A 50 26.15 -6.89 -4.80
N SER A 51 27.36 -6.58 -5.15
CA SER A 51 28.51 -6.56 -4.24
C SER A 51 28.25 -5.65 -3.05
N GLY A 52 28.60 -6.11 -1.86
CA GLY A 52 28.40 -5.39 -0.60
C GLY A 52 26.99 -5.51 -0.01
N SER A 53 26.02 -6.12 -0.70
CA SER A 53 24.73 -6.43 -0.10
C SER A 53 24.81 -7.60 0.87
N THR A 54 24.17 -7.47 2.04
CA THR A 54 24.20 -8.53 3.06
C THR A 54 23.71 -9.89 2.55
N PRO A 55 22.62 -9.99 1.75
CA PRO A 55 22.21 -11.26 1.19
C PRO A 55 23.26 -11.90 0.31
N ALA A 56 23.94 -11.13 -0.55
CA ALA A 56 24.97 -11.68 -1.43
C ALA A 56 26.20 -12.19 -0.63
N MET A 57 26.62 -11.43 0.38
CA MET A 57 27.73 -11.82 1.24
C MET A 57 27.39 -13.07 2.07
N GLU A 58 26.23 -13.10 2.71
CA GLU A 58 25.82 -14.23 3.55
C GLU A 58 25.59 -15.50 2.74
N ARG A 59 24.98 -15.40 1.54
CA ARG A 59 24.81 -16.53 0.60
C ARG A 59 26.14 -17.10 0.18
N HIS A 60 27.10 -16.25 -0.18
CA HIS A 60 28.45 -16.68 -0.51
C HIS A 60 29.15 -17.37 0.67
N GLN A 61 29.10 -16.78 1.86
CA GLN A 61 29.73 -17.35 3.06
C GLN A 61 29.14 -18.72 3.42
N GLY A 62 27.80 -18.83 3.38
CA GLY A 62 27.11 -20.09 3.62
C GLY A 62 27.48 -21.17 2.58
N PHE A 63 27.51 -20.78 1.32
CA PHE A 63 27.93 -21.64 0.22
C PHE A 63 29.37 -22.17 0.43
N MET A 64 30.31 -21.28 0.68
CA MET A 64 31.70 -21.63 0.96
C MET A 64 31.84 -22.54 2.18
N ALA A 65 31.10 -22.28 3.24
CA ALA A 65 31.09 -23.12 4.44
C ALA A 65 30.56 -24.54 4.17
N ALA A 66 29.64 -24.71 3.21
CA ALA A 66 29.16 -26.03 2.79
C ALA A 66 30.20 -26.76 1.95
N ILE A 67 30.69 -26.15 0.87
CA ILE A 67 31.58 -26.80 -0.09
C ILE A 67 32.98 -27.07 0.50
N SER A 68 33.41 -26.33 1.51
CA SER A 68 34.68 -26.57 2.21
C SER A 68 34.80 -27.99 2.83
N LYS A 69 33.68 -28.68 3.02
CA LYS A 69 33.60 -30.04 3.50
C LYS A 69 33.91 -31.09 2.39
N PHE A 70 33.97 -30.64 1.14
CA PHE A 70 34.14 -31.43 -0.04
C PHE A 70 35.39 -30.97 -0.81
N PRO A 71 36.59 -31.47 -0.52
CA PRO A 71 37.84 -30.92 -1.05
C PRO A 71 37.96 -31.00 -2.59
N ASP A 72 37.19 -31.88 -3.21
CA ASP A 72 37.16 -32.03 -4.66
C ASP A 72 36.12 -31.16 -5.36
N ILE A 73 35.32 -30.37 -4.61
CA ILE A 73 34.48 -29.32 -5.14
C ILE A 73 35.25 -27.98 -5.09
N LYS A 74 35.38 -27.36 -6.23
CA LYS A 74 36.13 -26.09 -6.36
C LYS A 74 35.25 -24.99 -6.87
N LEU A 75 35.16 -23.90 -6.12
CA LEU A 75 34.69 -22.62 -6.68
C LEU A 75 35.81 -22.07 -7.56
N ILE A 76 35.66 -22.19 -8.88
CA ILE A 76 36.71 -21.83 -9.84
C ILE A 76 36.59 -20.39 -10.34
N ASP A 77 35.40 -19.79 -10.23
CA ASP A 77 35.17 -18.40 -10.62
C ASP A 77 33.94 -17.81 -9.89
N LYS A 78 33.96 -16.48 -9.71
CA LYS A 78 32.88 -15.75 -9.08
C LYS A 78 32.77 -14.36 -9.69
N ALA A 79 31.57 -13.94 -10.09
CA ALA A 79 31.30 -12.60 -10.62
C ALA A 79 30.03 -11.98 -10.03
N ASP A 80 29.99 -10.66 -10.03
CA ASP A 80 28.82 -9.86 -9.60
C ASP A 80 27.86 -9.70 -10.78
N ALA A 81 26.69 -10.28 -10.68
CA ALA A 81 25.61 -10.15 -11.67
C ALA A 81 24.56 -9.10 -11.27
N ALA A 82 24.81 -8.31 -10.23
CA ALA A 82 23.98 -7.17 -9.79
C ALA A 82 22.47 -7.51 -9.63
N TRP A 83 22.13 -8.76 -9.31
CA TRP A 83 20.76 -9.30 -9.23
C TRP A 83 20.02 -9.34 -10.57
N GLU A 84 20.71 -9.16 -11.71
CA GLU A 84 20.08 -8.98 -13.01
C GLU A 84 20.52 -10.01 -14.04
N ARG A 85 19.59 -10.31 -14.97
CA ARG A 85 19.80 -11.33 -16.02
C ARG A 85 20.89 -10.92 -17.03
N GLY A 86 20.91 -9.64 -17.44
CA GLY A 86 21.85 -9.17 -18.47
C GLY A 86 23.31 -9.26 -18.04
N PRO A 87 23.68 -8.69 -16.88
CA PRO A 87 25.02 -8.88 -16.31
C PRO A 87 25.39 -10.35 -16.14
N ALA A 88 24.46 -11.16 -15.65
CA ALA A 88 24.69 -12.59 -15.48
C ALA A 88 25.04 -13.32 -16.78
N GLU A 89 24.39 -12.97 -17.87
CA GLU A 89 24.68 -13.53 -19.20
C GLU A 89 26.08 -13.15 -19.68
N ILE A 90 26.49 -11.90 -19.44
CA ILE A 90 27.83 -11.39 -19.81
C ILE A 90 28.91 -12.09 -18.99
N GLU A 91 28.74 -12.15 -17.67
CA GLU A 91 29.72 -12.77 -16.78
C GLU A 91 29.84 -14.27 -17.05
N MET A 92 28.71 -14.96 -17.23
CA MET A 92 28.74 -16.39 -17.55
C MET A 92 29.39 -16.67 -18.91
N ASP A 93 29.15 -15.84 -19.91
CA ASP A 93 29.84 -15.96 -21.20
C ASP A 93 31.37 -15.80 -21.06
N SER A 94 31.81 -14.89 -20.19
CA SER A 94 33.22 -14.75 -19.81
C SER A 94 33.77 -16.01 -19.14
N MET A 95 33.07 -16.53 -18.13
CA MET A 95 33.46 -17.75 -17.39
C MET A 95 33.57 -18.94 -18.33
N LEU A 96 32.63 -19.12 -19.27
CA LEU A 96 32.62 -20.19 -20.23
C LEU A 96 33.83 -20.18 -21.17
N ARG A 97 34.36 -18.99 -21.50
CA ARG A 97 35.60 -18.86 -22.30
C ARG A 97 36.85 -19.20 -21.51
N HIS A 98 36.89 -18.92 -20.22
CA HIS A 98 38.07 -19.14 -19.39
C HIS A 98 38.12 -20.54 -18.77
N HIS A 99 36.98 -21.18 -18.57
CA HIS A 99 36.89 -22.46 -17.91
C HIS A 99 36.35 -23.54 -18.86
N PRO A 100 37.20 -24.48 -19.29
CA PRO A 100 36.81 -25.54 -20.21
C PRO A 100 35.83 -26.53 -19.56
N LYS A 101 35.78 -26.58 -18.22
CA LYS A 101 34.88 -27.44 -17.49
C LYS A 101 34.25 -26.72 -16.31
N ILE A 102 32.92 -26.59 -16.35
CA ILE A 102 32.07 -26.10 -15.31
C ILE A 102 31.01 -27.16 -15.08
N ASP A 103 30.88 -27.65 -13.84
CA ASP A 103 29.95 -28.73 -13.47
C ASP A 103 28.67 -28.16 -12.81
N ALA A 104 28.76 -26.96 -12.21
CA ALA A 104 27.61 -26.30 -11.62
C ALA A 104 27.70 -24.75 -11.70
N VAL A 105 26.54 -24.12 -11.81
CA VAL A 105 26.35 -22.66 -11.72
C VAL A 105 25.46 -22.36 -10.53
N TYR A 106 26.02 -21.65 -9.58
CA TYR A 106 25.27 -21.10 -8.45
C TYR A 106 24.90 -19.65 -8.75
N ALA A 107 23.64 -19.41 -9.01
CA ALA A 107 23.07 -18.07 -9.19
C ALA A 107 22.39 -17.61 -7.90
N HIS A 108 22.71 -16.41 -7.43
CA HIS A 108 22.19 -15.91 -6.18
C HIS A 108 20.68 -15.62 -6.18
N ASN A 109 20.04 -15.59 -7.36
CA ASN A 109 18.59 -15.59 -7.47
C ASN A 109 18.12 -16.16 -8.81
N ASP A 110 16.81 -16.36 -8.92
CA ASP A 110 16.16 -16.90 -10.12
C ASP A 110 16.10 -15.91 -11.29
N ARG A 111 16.48 -14.64 -11.11
CA ARG A 111 16.62 -13.66 -12.20
C ARG A 111 18.01 -13.75 -12.86
N ILE A 112 19.04 -14.06 -12.07
CA ILE A 112 20.41 -14.28 -12.54
C ILE A 112 20.50 -15.57 -13.36
N ALA A 113 19.89 -16.63 -12.87
CA ALA A 113 20.03 -17.97 -13.41
C ALA A 113 19.67 -18.12 -14.90
N PRO A 114 18.57 -17.55 -15.42
CA PRO A 114 18.27 -17.60 -16.86
C PRO A 114 19.30 -16.88 -17.74
N GLY A 115 19.99 -15.86 -17.21
CA GLY A 115 21.10 -15.21 -17.91
C GLY A 115 22.27 -16.17 -18.10
N ALA A 116 22.66 -16.82 -17.01
CA ALA A 116 23.71 -17.85 -17.04
C ALA A 116 23.37 -19.01 -17.97
N TYR A 117 22.15 -19.53 -17.86
CA TYR A 117 21.65 -20.60 -18.73
C TYR A 117 21.67 -20.18 -20.20
N GLN A 118 21.26 -18.95 -20.53
CA GLN A 118 21.25 -18.45 -21.89
C GLN A 118 22.66 -18.34 -22.48
N ALA A 119 23.64 -17.91 -21.68
CA ALA A 119 25.05 -17.89 -22.12
C ALA A 119 25.56 -19.30 -22.37
N ALA A 120 25.29 -20.24 -21.44
CA ALA A 120 25.67 -21.66 -21.61
C ALA A 120 25.01 -22.29 -22.84
N LYS A 121 23.74 -22.00 -23.08
CA LYS A 121 23.00 -22.47 -24.26
C LYS A 121 23.56 -21.92 -25.57
N LYS A 122 23.94 -20.64 -25.60
CA LYS A 122 24.61 -20.04 -26.78
C LYS A 122 25.96 -20.72 -27.06
N ALA A 123 26.65 -21.15 -26.01
CA ALA A 123 27.92 -21.89 -26.12
C ALA A 123 27.71 -23.40 -26.39
N GLY A 124 26.46 -23.89 -26.41
CA GLY A 124 26.13 -25.30 -26.57
C GLY A 124 26.53 -26.20 -25.37
N ARG A 125 26.70 -25.60 -24.20
CA ARG A 125 27.23 -26.22 -22.99
C ARG A 125 26.22 -26.33 -21.84
N GLU A 126 24.98 -25.97 -22.05
CA GLU A 126 23.95 -25.93 -21.01
C GLU A 126 23.65 -27.30 -20.39
N LYS A 127 23.99 -28.38 -21.10
CA LYS A 127 23.78 -29.76 -20.60
C LYS A 127 24.97 -30.32 -19.83
N GLU A 128 26.10 -29.61 -19.81
CA GLU A 128 27.32 -30.04 -19.12
C GLU A 128 27.27 -29.69 -17.63
N MET A 129 26.37 -28.83 -17.20
CA MET A 129 26.34 -28.26 -15.85
C MET A 129 24.93 -28.18 -15.29
N ILE A 130 24.85 -28.20 -13.95
CA ILE A 130 23.60 -27.92 -13.23
C ILE A 130 23.49 -26.43 -12.90
N PHE A 131 22.26 -25.91 -12.93
CA PHE A 131 21.94 -24.52 -12.60
C PHE A 131 21.08 -24.47 -11.34
N VAL A 132 21.55 -23.73 -10.35
CA VAL A 132 20.84 -23.58 -9.07
C VAL A 132 20.59 -22.11 -8.80
N GLY A 133 19.32 -21.79 -8.54
CA GLY A 133 18.86 -20.45 -8.20
C GLY A 133 18.32 -20.32 -6.78
N ILE A 134 17.77 -19.16 -6.47
CA ILE A 134 17.09 -18.85 -5.21
C ILE A 134 15.92 -17.95 -5.56
N ASP A 135 14.84 -18.08 -4.89
CA ASP A 135 13.59 -17.34 -4.75
C ASP A 135 12.39 -18.29 -4.81
N ALA A 136 12.39 -19.26 -5.74
CA ALA A 136 11.32 -20.23 -5.96
C ALA A 136 9.93 -19.57 -6.14
N LEU A 137 9.91 -18.39 -6.77
CA LEU A 137 8.65 -17.67 -7.00
C LEU A 137 7.79 -18.41 -8.03
N PRO A 138 6.45 -18.40 -7.84
CA PRO A 138 5.53 -18.92 -8.82
C PRO A 138 5.35 -17.94 -10.00
N GLY A 139 4.78 -18.46 -11.09
CA GLY A 139 4.42 -17.67 -12.26
C GLY A 139 5.42 -17.78 -13.39
N LYS A 140 5.01 -17.24 -14.54
CA LYS A 140 5.73 -17.35 -15.79
C LYS A 140 7.12 -16.73 -15.75
N GLY A 141 8.13 -17.51 -16.12
CA GLY A 141 9.53 -17.09 -16.14
C GLY A 141 10.19 -17.03 -14.76
N ASN A 142 9.50 -17.43 -13.70
CA ASN A 142 10.01 -17.44 -12.33
C ASN A 142 10.55 -18.85 -11.93
N GLY A 143 11.16 -18.91 -10.76
CA GLY A 143 11.94 -20.08 -10.32
C GLY A 143 11.22 -21.42 -10.42
N LEU A 144 9.95 -21.53 -10.04
CA LEU A 144 9.21 -22.79 -10.16
C LEU A 144 9.07 -23.25 -11.62
N GLU A 145 8.71 -22.34 -12.52
CA GLU A 145 8.60 -22.67 -13.95
C GLU A 145 9.97 -23.00 -14.55
N LEU A 146 11.02 -22.28 -14.15
CA LEU A 146 12.38 -22.53 -14.62
C LEU A 146 12.88 -23.94 -14.24
N VAL A 147 12.49 -24.45 -13.07
CA VAL A 147 12.80 -25.84 -12.68
C VAL A 147 12.00 -26.83 -13.52
N LEU A 148 10.71 -26.58 -13.75
CA LEU A 148 9.85 -27.43 -14.55
C LEU A 148 10.30 -27.47 -16.02
N ASP A 149 10.73 -26.33 -16.55
CA ASP A 149 11.25 -26.19 -17.93
C ASP A 149 12.70 -26.67 -18.09
N SER A 150 13.30 -27.17 -17.00
CA SER A 150 14.69 -27.66 -17.01
C SER A 150 15.73 -26.59 -17.35
N VAL A 151 15.43 -25.33 -17.06
CA VAL A 151 16.40 -24.22 -17.07
C VAL A 151 17.19 -24.22 -15.75
N LEU A 152 16.53 -24.56 -14.65
CA LEU A 152 17.14 -24.77 -13.35
C LEU A 152 17.03 -26.27 -12.94
N ASP A 153 18.04 -26.78 -12.31
CA ASP A 153 17.98 -28.08 -11.62
C ASP A 153 17.33 -27.95 -10.26
N ALA A 154 17.53 -26.82 -9.59
CA ALA A 154 16.88 -26.49 -8.35
C ALA A 154 16.82 -24.96 -8.12
N THR A 155 15.87 -24.56 -7.33
CA THR A 155 15.81 -23.25 -6.70
C THR A 155 15.51 -23.40 -5.21
N PHE A 156 15.79 -22.38 -4.42
CA PHE A 156 15.57 -22.40 -2.97
C PHE A 156 14.53 -21.35 -2.60
N ILE A 157 13.58 -21.75 -1.75
CA ILE A 157 12.53 -20.83 -1.32
C ILE A 157 13.15 -19.66 -0.57
N TYR A 158 12.81 -18.44 -1.01
CA TYR A 158 13.07 -17.21 -0.31
C TYR A 158 11.78 -16.67 0.30
N PRO A 159 11.55 -16.87 1.60
CA PRO A 159 10.30 -16.47 2.23
C PRO A 159 10.24 -14.95 2.39
N THR A 160 9.18 -14.34 1.87
CA THR A 160 8.95 -12.90 1.98
C THR A 160 7.97 -12.52 3.10
N ASN A 161 6.98 -13.38 3.39
CA ASN A 161 6.01 -13.32 4.49
C ASN A 161 5.65 -11.90 4.96
N GLY A 162 5.09 -11.09 4.07
CA GLY A 162 4.68 -9.71 4.38
C GLY A 162 3.66 -9.61 5.53
N ASP A 163 2.84 -10.64 5.73
CA ASP A 163 1.93 -10.80 6.86
C ASP A 163 2.66 -10.77 8.21
N LYS A 164 3.78 -11.49 8.32
CA LYS A 164 4.62 -11.48 9.54
C LYS A 164 5.30 -10.14 9.78
N VAL A 165 5.66 -9.42 8.71
CA VAL A 165 6.19 -8.05 8.82
C VAL A 165 5.13 -7.13 9.43
N MET A 166 3.89 -7.22 8.94
CA MET A 166 2.78 -6.44 9.48
C MET A 166 2.46 -6.82 10.92
N GLN A 167 2.46 -8.12 11.23
CA GLN A 167 2.24 -8.58 12.61
C GLN A 167 3.33 -8.06 13.55
N LEU A 168 4.60 -8.14 13.15
CA LEU A 168 5.72 -7.61 13.92
C LEU A 168 5.59 -6.09 14.15
N ALA A 169 5.18 -5.35 13.13
CA ALA A 169 4.95 -3.92 13.26
C ALA A 169 3.82 -3.61 14.25
N MET A 170 2.73 -4.36 14.20
CA MET A 170 1.63 -4.23 15.16
C MET A 170 2.07 -4.56 16.59
N ASP A 171 2.82 -5.64 16.78
CA ASP A 171 3.31 -6.05 18.10
C ASP A 171 4.22 -4.97 18.71
N ILE A 172 5.08 -4.35 17.89
CA ILE A 172 5.94 -3.24 18.31
C ILE A 172 5.12 -2.00 18.71
N LEU A 173 4.13 -1.63 17.89
CA LEU A 173 3.29 -0.45 18.13
C LEU A 173 2.40 -0.62 19.36
N GLU A 174 1.89 -1.82 19.57
CA GLU A 174 1.04 -2.18 20.73
C GLU A 174 1.86 -2.58 21.96
N LYS A 175 3.20 -2.48 21.89
CA LYS A 175 4.13 -2.85 22.97
C LYS A 175 3.96 -4.29 23.44
N ARG A 176 3.56 -5.20 22.55
CA ARG A 176 3.56 -6.63 22.80
C ARG A 176 4.98 -7.20 22.72
N PRO A 177 5.27 -8.32 23.39
CA PRO A 177 6.56 -9.00 23.25
C PRO A 177 6.79 -9.42 21.79
N TYR A 178 7.98 -9.14 21.28
CA TYR A 178 8.41 -9.54 19.94
C TYR A 178 9.87 -9.96 19.93
N PRO A 179 10.30 -10.87 19.04
CA PRO A 179 11.71 -11.21 18.88
C PRO A 179 12.43 -10.06 18.14
N LYS A 180 13.66 -9.75 18.58
CA LYS A 180 14.49 -8.77 17.86
C LYS A 180 14.83 -9.23 16.45
N GLU A 181 15.01 -10.54 16.25
CA GLU A 181 15.28 -11.14 14.94
C GLU A 181 14.27 -12.26 14.68
N THR A 182 13.61 -12.18 13.55
CA THR A 182 12.74 -13.23 13.03
C THR A 182 13.37 -13.74 11.74
N VAL A 183 13.96 -14.92 11.83
CA VAL A 183 14.64 -15.58 10.71
C VAL A 183 13.75 -16.69 10.17
N MET A 184 13.61 -16.72 8.86
CA MET A 184 12.73 -17.66 8.16
C MET A 184 13.54 -18.71 7.43
N ASN A 185 13.06 -19.96 7.50
CA ASN A 185 13.73 -21.10 6.90
C ASN A 185 13.53 -21.18 5.39
N THR A 186 14.48 -21.80 4.72
CA THR A 186 14.44 -22.14 3.30
C THR A 186 14.14 -23.62 3.09
N ALA A 187 13.74 -23.97 1.88
CA ALA A 187 13.66 -25.35 1.41
C ALA A 187 14.04 -25.40 -0.07
N VAL A 188 14.62 -26.53 -0.49
CA VAL A 188 14.94 -26.78 -1.89
C VAL A 188 13.69 -27.12 -2.69
N VAL A 189 13.64 -26.60 -3.89
CA VAL A 189 12.65 -26.95 -4.91
C VAL A 189 13.41 -27.44 -6.14
N ASP A 190 13.26 -28.70 -6.42
CA ASP A 190 13.82 -29.36 -7.59
C ASP A 190 12.72 -30.11 -8.35
N ARG A 191 13.09 -30.87 -9.37
CA ARG A 191 12.13 -31.63 -10.19
C ARG A 191 11.25 -32.61 -9.41
N THR A 192 11.68 -33.04 -8.24
CA THR A 192 10.93 -34.02 -7.43
C THR A 192 9.73 -33.41 -6.73
N ASN A 193 9.79 -32.10 -6.44
CA ASN A 193 8.75 -31.41 -5.68
C ASN A 193 8.20 -30.13 -6.36
N ALA A 194 8.86 -29.60 -7.42
CA ALA A 194 8.47 -28.38 -8.11
C ALA A 194 7.01 -28.44 -8.62
N HIS A 195 6.60 -29.59 -9.17
CA HIS A 195 5.24 -29.75 -9.68
C HIS A 195 4.18 -29.70 -8.56
N VAL A 196 4.45 -30.35 -7.44
CA VAL A 196 3.59 -30.30 -6.25
C VAL A 196 3.50 -28.87 -5.73
N MET A 197 4.64 -28.19 -5.67
CA MET A 197 4.70 -26.80 -5.20
C MET A 197 3.97 -25.83 -6.14
N GLN A 198 4.09 -26.03 -7.45
CA GLN A 198 3.34 -25.28 -8.45
C GLN A 198 1.84 -25.48 -8.26
N LEU A 199 1.39 -26.72 -8.11
CA LEU A 199 -0.02 -27.03 -7.86
C LEU A 199 -0.53 -26.36 -6.58
N GLN A 200 0.25 -26.46 -5.48
CA GLN A 200 -0.11 -25.81 -4.21
C GLN A 200 -0.19 -24.29 -4.36
N THR A 201 0.80 -23.68 -5.00
CA THR A 201 0.84 -22.23 -5.18
C THR A 201 -0.28 -21.74 -6.11
N THR A 202 -0.57 -22.50 -7.17
CA THR A 202 -1.71 -22.23 -8.06
C THR A 202 -3.02 -22.33 -7.27
N HIS A 203 -3.17 -23.37 -6.47
CA HIS A 203 -4.37 -23.54 -5.64
C HIS A 203 -4.53 -22.44 -4.59
N ILE A 204 -3.43 -22.03 -3.94
CA ILE A 204 -3.42 -20.88 -3.02
C ILE A 204 -3.85 -19.61 -3.77
N SER A 205 -3.27 -19.34 -4.93
CA SER A 205 -3.63 -18.19 -5.76
C SER A 205 -5.09 -18.21 -6.21
N GLU A 206 -5.63 -19.40 -6.55
CA GLU A 206 -7.05 -19.57 -6.86
C GLU A 206 -7.94 -19.30 -5.64
N LEU A 207 -7.51 -19.77 -4.45
CA LEU A 207 -8.22 -19.49 -3.21
C LEU A 207 -8.19 -18.02 -2.86
N ASP A 208 -7.05 -17.35 -3.00
CA ASP A 208 -6.90 -15.90 -2.76
C ASP A 208 -7.79 -15.11 -3.72
N ASN A 209 -7.78 -15.43 -5.01
CA ASN A 209 -8.67 -14.80 -5.99
C ASN A 209 -10.15 -15.05 -5.66
N LYS A 210 -10.48 -16.25 -5.15
CA LYS A 210 -11.84 -16.56 -4.71
C LYS A 210 -12.24 -15.80 -3.47
N ILE A 211 -11.31 -15.69 -2.51
CA ILE A 211 -11.48 -14.86 -1.30
C ILE A 211 -11.68 -13.40 -1.70
N GLU A 212 -10.83 -12.85 -2.58
CA GLU A 212 -10.95 -11.48 -3.07
C GLU A 212 -12.29 -11.25 -3.80
N THR A 213 -12.69 -12.20 -4.64
CA THR A 213 -14.00 -12.16 -5.33
C THR A 213 -15.16 -12.23 -4.35
N LEU A 214 -15.08 -13.13 -3.35
CA LEU A 214 -16.09 -13.23 -2.30
C LEU A 214 -16.13 -11.95 -1.48
N ASN A 215 -15.00 -11.44 -1.12
CA ASN A 215 -14.85 -10.18 -0.41
C ASN A 215 -15.40 -9.01 -1.23
N GLY A 216 -15.13 -8.92 -2.51
CA GLY A 216 -15.72 -7.93 -3.41
C GLY A 216 -17.25 -8.05 -3.51
N ARG A 217 -17.78 -9.28 -3.58
CA ARG A 217 -19.25 -9.51 -3.57
C ARG A 217 -19.89 -9.08 -2.26
N ILE A 218 -19.24 -9.42 -1.14
CA ILE A 218 -19.71 -9.05 0.19
C ILE A 218 -19.65 -7.51 0.33
N GLY A 219 -18.61 -6.85 -0.18
CA GLY A 219 -18.51 -5.40 -0.28
C GLY A 219 -19.68 -4.77 -1.03
N GLY A 220 -20.01 -5.34 -2.18
CA GLY A 220 -21.18 -4.91 -2.96
C GLY A 220 -22.53 -5.10 -2.23
N TYR A 221 -22.66 -6.18 -1.45
CA TYR A 221 -23.85 -6.40 -0.63
C TYR A 221 -23.98 -5.38 0.50
N LEU A 222 -22.86 -5.01 1.17
CA LEU A 222 -22.89 -4.02 2.24
C LEU A 222 -23.24 -2.62 1.76
N SER A 223 -22.68 -2.22 0.63
CA SER A 223 -23.04 -0.96 0.00
C SER A 223 -24.55 -0.90 -0.30
N ARG A 224 -25.13 -2.00 -0.80
CA ARG A 224 -26.59 -2.09 -1.03
C ARG A 224 -27.37 -2.04 0.28
N VAL A 225 -26.93 -2.76 1.31
CA VAL A 225 -27.58 -2.75 2.62
C VAL A 225 -27.48 -1.36 3.27
N ALA A 226 -26.32 -0.70 3.22
CA ALA A 226 -26.17 0.66 3.71
C ALA A 226 -27.07 1.65 2.93
N THR A 227 -27.11 1.53 1.61
CA THR A 227 -28.00 2.36 0.77
C THR A 227 -29.47 2.05 1.07
N GLN A 228 -29.84 0.78 1.22
CA GLN A 228 -31.21 0.40 1.60
C GLN A 228 -31.58 0.90 2.99
N GLN A 229 -30.67 0.86 3.96
CA GLN A 229 -30.89 1.45 5.30
C GLN A 229 -31.07 2.97 5.21
N VAL A 230 -30.23 3.68 4.45
CA VAL A 230 -30.36 5.12 4.26
C VAL A 230 -31.65 5.48 3.54
N VAL A 231 -32.01 4.74 2.50
CA VAL A 231 -33.29 4.91 1.78
C VAL A 231 -34.48 4.55 2.68
N MET A 232 -34.34 3.49 3.49
CA MET A 232 -35.37 3.08 4.45
C MET A 232 -35.55 4.11 5.55
N TYR A 233 -34.45 4.65 6.13
CA TYR A 233 -34.53 5.72 7.12
C TYR A 233 -34.97 7.04 6.48
N GLY A 234 -34.49 7.35 5.27
CA GLY A 234 -34.94 8.53 4.50
C GLY A 234 -36.40 8.45 4.12
N SER A 235 -36.88 7.28 3.65
CA SER A 235 -38.29 7.06 3.36
C SER A 235 -39.14 7.01 4.65
N LEU A 236 -38.57 6.49 5.77
CA LEU A 236 -39.23 6.53 7.07
C LEU A 236 -39.36 7.97 7.59
N VAL A 237 -38.34 8.80 7.43
CA VAL A 237 -38.39 10.24 7.79
C VAL A 237 -39.38 10.99 6.90
N ILE A 238 -39.38 10.72 5.58
CA ILE A 238 -40.35 11.31 4.66
C ILE A 238 -41.77 10.81 4.98
N LEU A 239 -41.91 9.51 5.29
CA LEU A 239 -43.21 8.94 5.71
C LEU A 239 -43.69 9.56 7.03
N LEU A 240 -42.78 9.79 7.98
CA LEU A 240 -43.07 10.45 9.26
C LEU A 240 -43.42 11.93 9.07
N LEU A 241 -42.75 12.63 8.14
CA LEU A 241 -43.10 14.02 7.79
C LEU A 241 -44.44 14.12 7.08
N VAL A 242 -44.70 13.16 6.16
CA VAL A 242 -46.00 13.10 5.48
C VAL A 242 -47.11 12.66 6.45
N ALA A 243 -46.83 11.69 7.34
CA ALA A 243 -47.78 11.30 8.40
C ALA A 243 -48.01 12.44 9.39
N GLY A 244 -46.94 13.23 9.74
CA GLY A 244 -47.05 14.44 10.56
C GLY A 244 -47.87 15.52 9.89
N LEU A 245 -47.65 15.73 8.58
CA LEU A 245 -48.44 16.71 7.78
C LEU A 245 -49.90 16.25 7.66
N LEU A 246 -50.12 14.95 7.42
CA LEU A 246 -51.45 14.34 7.39
C LEU A 246 -52.12 14.38 8.77
N LEU A 247 -51.34 14.23 9.86
CA LEU A 247 -51.88 14.40 11.22
C LEU A 247 -52.25 15.84 11.53
N VAL A 248 -51.47 16.83 11.02
CA VAL A 248 -51.83 18.27 11.12
C VAL A 248 -53.07 18.55 10.28
N VAL A 249 -53.12 18.03 9.07
CA VAL A 249 -54.30 18.17 8.19
C VAL A 249 -55.50 17.39 8.77
N TYR A 250 -55.28 16.22 9.35
CA TYR A 250 -56.30 15.34 9.91
C TYR A 250 -56.81 15.78 11.29
N LYS A 251 -55.96 16.44 12.12
CA LYS A 251 -56.42 17.16 13.32
C LYS A 251 -57.43 18.22 12.98
N SER A 252 -57.35 18.75 11.78
CA SER A 252 -58.35 19.72 11.26
C SER A 252 -59.64 19.04 10.77
N LEU A 253 -59.57 17.71 10.43
CA LEU A 253 -60.64 17.01 9.74
C LEU A 253 -61.41 15.94 10.57
N ARG A 254 -61.27 15.87 11.88
CA ARG A 254 -62.03 14.96 12.77
C ARG A 254 -61.95 13.50 12.39
N SER A 255 -61.11 12.68 12.99
CA SER A 255 -61.49 11.27 13.17
C SER A 255 -60.48 10.45 13.98
N LYS A 256 -60.81 10.14 15.18
CA LYS A 256 -60.05 9.27 16.11
C LYS A 256 -59.92 7.77 15.68
N ASN A 257 -60.74 7.33 14.74
CA ASN A 257 -60.81 5.88 14.42
C ASN A 257 -59.83 5.36 13.41
N ARG A 258 -59.09 6.24 12.70
CA ARG A 258 -58.06 5.81 11.73
C ARG A 258 -56.70 5.52 12.39
N LEU A 259 -56.39 6.22 13.43
CA LEU A 259 -55.09 6.11 14.10
C LEU A 259 -54.82 4.69 14.65
N ASN A 260 -55.87 4.03 15.18
CA ASN A 260 -55.73 2.65 15.70
C ASN A 260 -55.53 1.61 14.60
N LYS A 261 -56.07 1.86 13.40
CA LYS A 261 -55.90 0.96 12.27
C LYS A 261 -54.52 1.06 11.61
N GLU A 262 -53.98 2.28 11.56
CA GLU A 262 -52.62 2.52 11.05
C GLU A 262 -51.54 1.99 12.02
N LEU A 263 -51.78 2.14 13.34
CA LEU A 263 -50.87 1.58 14.36
C LEU A 263 -50.75 0.05 14.31
N PHE A 264 -51.86 -0.62 14.00
CA PHE A 264 -51.88 -2.10 13.86
C PHE A 264 -51.12 -2.56 12.59
N GLN A 265 -51.28 -1.82 11.47
CA GLN A 265 -50.55 -2.12 10.23
C GLN A 265 -49.01 -1.86 10.39
N GLN A 266 -48.67 -0.82 11.12
CA GLN A 266 -47.26 -0.55 11.41
C GLN A 266 -46.62 -1.61 12.33
N LYS A 267 -47.42 -2.17 13.27
CA LYS A 267 -46.94 -3.22 14.16
C LYS A 267 -46.68 -4.55 13.42
N GLN A 268 -47.55 -4.88 12.47
CA GLN A 268 -47.37 -6.03 11.58
C GLN A 268 -46.15 -5.86 10.64
N GLN A 269 -45.98 -4.65 10.09
CA GLN A 269 -44.82 -4.34 9.27
C GLN A 269 -43.49 -4.35 10.08
N LEU A 270 -43.59 -3.95 11.35
CA LEU A 270 -42.43 -3.99 12.24
C LEU A 270 -42.01 -5.42 12.60
N GLU A 271 -42.96 -6.32 12.74
CA GLU A 271 -42.68 -7.76 12.96
C GLU A 271 -42.11 -8.42 11.69
N GLU A 272 -42.64 -8.13 10.51
CA GLU A 272 -42.07 -8.59 9.22
C GLU A 272 -40.68 -7.99 8.95
N GLN A 273 -40.48 -6.72 9.32
CA GLN A 273 -39.16 -6.07 9.22
C GLN A 273 -38.14 -6.60 10.23
N ARG A 274 -38.61 -6.99 11.44
CA ARG A 274 -37.76 -7.59 12.46
C ARG A 274 -37.24 -8.97 12.02
N ASP A 275 -38.12 -9.80 11.45
CA ASP A 275 -37.73 -11.13 10.96
C ASP A 275 -36.78 -11.00 9.75
N LYS A 276 -37.00 -9.99 8.89
CA LYS A 276 -36.12 -9.68 7.76
C LYS A 276 -34.78 -9.08 8.19
N LEU A 277 -34.78 -8.32 9.30
CA LEU A 277 -33.56 -7.79 9.92
C LEU A 277 -32.74 -8.89 10.63
N GLU A 278 -33.39 -9.91 11.16
CA GLU A 278 -32.73 -11.06 11.78
C GLU A 278 -32.03 -11.93 10.72
N GLU A 279 -32.68 -12.17 9.59
CA GLU A 279 -32.09 -12.83 8.42
C GLU A 279 -30.94 -11.98 7.81
N GLN A 280 -31.14 -10.66 7.74
CA GLN A 280 -30.11 -9.72 7.28
C GLN A 280 -28.94 -9.58 8.29
N ARG A 281 -29.20 -9.75 9.62
CA ARG A 281 -28.15 -9.74 10.64
C ARG A 281 -27.21 -10.94 10.48
N ASP A 282 -27.75 -12.09 10.16
CA ASP A 282 -26.94 -13.29 9.95
C ASP A 282 -26.15 -13.21 8.63
N GLN A 283 -26.75 -12.59 7.61
CA GLN A 283 -26.04 -12.18 6.39
C GLN A 283 -24.99 -11.09 6.67
N LEU A 284 -25.30 -10.11 7.54
CA LEU A 284 -24.37 -9.06 7.95
C LEU A 284 -23.19 -9.59 8.79
N ILE A 285 -23.36 -10.65 9.56
CA ILE A 285 -22.25 -11.30 10.29
C ILE A 285 -21.30 -12.00 9.31
N GLN A 286 -21.83 -12.62 8.27
CA GLN A 286 -21.03 -13.12 7.14
C GLN A 286 -20.39 -11.98 6.31
N LEU A 287 -21.08 -10.88 6.24
CA LEU A 287 -20.71 -9.69 5.47
C LEU A 287 -19.77 -8.71 6.21
N SER A 288 -19.70 -8.77 7.56
CA SER A 288 -18.83 -7.85 8.32
C SER A 288 -17.35 -8.07 8.04
N HIS A 289 -16.97 -9.28 7.67
CA HIS A 289 -15.61 -9.59 7.23
C HIS A 289 -15.22 -8.90 5.90
N GLN A 290 -16.21 -8.46 5.18
CA GLN A 290 -16.05 -7.93 3.82
C GLN A 290 -16.26 -6.42 3.74
N LEU A 291 -16.77 -5.81 4.83
CA LEU A 291 -16.92 -4.35 4.91
C LEU A 291 -15.57 -3.64 4.95
N GLU A 292 -14.56 -4.29 5.53
CA GLU A 292 -13.20 -3.75 5.50
C GLU A 292 -12.68 -3.57 4.07
N GLU A 293 -12.95 -4.53 3.20
CA GLU A 293 -12.48 -4.45 1.80
C GLU A 293 -13.37 -3.58 0.92
N ALA A 294 -14.69 -3.54 1.18
CA ALA A 294 -15.58 -2.59 0.48
C ALA A 294 -15.28 -1.15 0.86
N THR A 295 -14.78 -0.93 2.07
CA THR A 295 -14.30 0.38 2.45
C THR A 295 -13.16 0.80 1.53
N HIS A 296 -12.30 -0.14 1.16
CA HIS A 296 -11.22 0.12 0.21
C HIS A 296 -11.74 0.45 -1.21
N ALA A 297 -12.72 -0.30 -1.70
CA ALA A 297 -13.35 -0.02 -3.02
C ALA A 297 -14.12 1.32 -3.03
N LYS A 298 -14.85 1.60 -1.92
CA LYS A 298 -15.53 2.89 -1.71
C LYS A 298 -14.54 4.04 -1.71
N LEU A 299 -13.34 3.79 -1.24
CA LEU A 299 -12.27 4.77 -1.23
C LEU A 299 -11.73 5.09 -2.65
N VAL A 300 -11.62 4.11 -3.54
CA VAL A 300 -11.27 4.33 -4.97
C VAL A 300 -12.36 5.15 -5.68
N PHE A 301 -13.61 4.84 -5.40
CA PHE A 301 -14.77 5.56 -5.92
C PHE A 301 -14.75 7.06 -5.56
N PHE A 302 -14.46 7.42 -4.30
CA PHE A 302 -14.38 8.83 -3.91
C PHE A 302 -13.24 9.60 -4.59
N THR A 303 -12.15 8.91 -4.94
CA THR A 303 -11.05 9.56 -5.69
C THR A 303 -11.52 9.97 -7.09
N ASN A 304 -12.21 9.07 -7.77
CA ASN A 304 -12.73 9.34 -9.11
C ASN A 304 -13.80 10.45 -9.09
N ILE A 305 -14.76 10.36 -8.16
CA ILE A 305 -15.78 11.40 -8.00
C ILE A 305 -15.19 12.77 -7.67
N SER A 306 -14.14 12.81 -6.85
CA SER A 306 -13.53 14.11 -6.54
C SER A 306 -12.89 14.76 -7.76
N HIS A 307 -12.36 13.97 -8.69
CA HIS A 307 -11.90 14.46 -9.98
C HIS A 307 -13.05 14.95 -10.86
N ASP A 308 -14.14 14.18 -10.89
CA ASP A 308 -15.33 14.47 -11.70
C ASP A 308 -16.10 15.70 -11.18
N PHE A 309 -16.02 16.00 -9.88
CA PHE A 309 -16.55 17.25 -9.34
C PHE A 309 -15.61 18.43 -9.54
N ARG A 310 -14.31 18.25 -9.48
CA ARG A 310 -13.36 19.36 -9.69
C ARG A 310 -13.52 19.97 -11.07
N THR A 311 -13.62 19.15 -12.10
CA THR A 311 -13.70 19.59 -13.48
C THR A 311 -14.89 20.54 -13.74
N PRO A 312 -16.16 20.17 -13.43
CA PRO A 312 -17.28 21.09 -13.64
C PRO A 312 -17.24 22.32 -12.72
N LEU A 313 -16.74 22.20 -11.49
CA LEU A 313 -16.62 23.33 -10.58
C LEU A 313 -15.59 24.35 -11.09
N THR A 314 -14.48 23.89 -11.65
CA THR A 314 -13.49 24.77 -12.30
C THR A 314 -14.09 25.42 -13.54
N LEU A 315 -14.84 24.65 -14.35
CA LEU A 315 -15.55 25.18 -15.53
C LEU A 315 -16.64 26.21 -15.19
N VAL A 316 -17.16 26.21 -13.96
CA VAL A 316 -18.06 27.25 -13.44
C VAL A 316 -17.28 28.43 -12.86
N ALA A 317 -16.15 28.17 -12.19
CA ALA A 317 -15.34 29.22 -11.56
C ALA A 317 -14.85 30.25 -12.58
N ASP A 318 -14.25 29.75 -13.69
CA ASP A 318 -13.64 30.60 -14.70
C ASP A 318 -14.62 31.58 -15.36
N PRO A 319 -15.82 31.15 -15.86
CA PRO A 319 -16.82 32.10 -16.36
C PRO A 319 -17.34 33.10 -15.32
N VAL A 320 -17.49 32.66 -14.07
CA VAL A 320 -17.94 33.56 -12.98
C VAL A 320 -16.87 34.60 -12.68
N GLU A 321 -15.61 34.24 -12.68
CA GLU A 321 -14.50 35.18 -12.50
C GLU A 321 -14.43 36.18 -13.65
N HIS A 322 -14.58 35.71 -14.89
CA HIS A 322 -14.65 36.55 -16.06
C HIS A 322 -15.84 37.54 -16.02
N LEU A 323 -17.01 37.05 -15.61
CA LEU A 323 -18.19 37.92 -15.44
C LEU A 323 -18.00 38.95 -14.32
N LEU A 324 -17.34 38.59 -13.22
CA LEU A 324 -17.04 39.51 -12.12
C LEU A 324 -16.06 40.62 -12.53
N ALA A 325 -15.25 40.43 -13.55
CA ALA A 325 -14.36 41.43 -14.12
C ALA A 325 -15.11 42.44 -15.00
N ASP A 326 -16.38 42.17 -15.36
CA ASP A 326 -17.18 43.06 -16.19
C ASP A 326 -17.70 44.22 -15.34
N LYS A 327 -17.26 45.43 -15.67
CA LYS A 327 -17.65 46.67 -14.98
C LYS A 327 -19.09 47.13 -15.28
N THR A 328 -19.82 46.44 -16.15
CA THR A 328 -21.21 46.80 -16.53
C THR A 328 -22.27 46.14 -15.65
N LEU A 329 -21.87 45.25 -14.76
CA LEU A 329 -22.76 44.52 -13.86
C LEU A 329 -23.49 45.46 -12.89
N SER A 330 -24.78 45.22 -12.71
CA SER A 330 -25.51 45.85 -11.62
C SER A 330 -25.02 45.37 -10.23
N GLY A 331 -25.16 46.19 -9.20
CA GLY A 331 -24.73 45.86 -7.85
C GLY A 331 -25.32 44.54 -7.32
N ASP A 332 -26.55 44.18 -7.75
CA ASP A 332 -27.18 42.92 -7.37
C ASP A 332 -26.62 41.74 -8.12
N GLN A 333 -26.34 41.87 -9.42
CA GLN A 333 -25.70 40.85 -10.21
C GLN A 333 -24.29 40.57 -9.72
N HIS A 334 -23.53 41.63 -9.39
CA HIS A 334 -22.19 41.48 -8.84
C HIS A 334 -22.20 40.73 -7.50
N ARG A 335 -23.16 41.10 -6.59
CA ARG A 335 -23.32 40.36 -5.31
C ARG A 335 -23.66 38.87 -5.52
N MET A 336 -24.54 38.58 -6.48
CA MET A 336 -24.94 37.21 -6.78
C MET A 336 -23.78 36.38 -7.37
N LEU A 337 -23.00 36.94 -8.27
CA LEU A 337 -21.82 36.34 -8.83
C LEU A 337 -20.73 36.13 -7.77
N MET A 338 -20.48 37.06 -6.89
CA MET A 338 -19.59 36.93 -5.73
C MET A 338 -20.03 35.80 -4.80
N LEU A 339 -21.34 35.65 -4.58
CA LEU A 339 -21.87 34.52 -3.79
C LEU A 339 -21.63 33.20 -4.49
N ILE A 340 -21.84 33.11 -5.80
CA ILE A 340 -21.58 31.93 -6.59
C ILE A 340 -20.07 31.56 -6.53
N GLN A 341 -19.21 32.55 -6.80
CA GLN A 341 -17.75 32.38 -6.74
C GLN A 341 -17.29 31.84 -5.37
N ARG A 342 -17.81 32.46 -4.31
CA ARG A 342 -17.52 32.04 -2.93
C ARG A 342 -17.92 30.57 -2.69
N ASN A 343 -19.12 30.17 -3.15
CA ASN A 343 -19.60 28.80 -2.97
C ASN A 343 -18.82 27.80 -3.82
N VAL A 344 -18.49 28.12 -5.06
CA VAL A 344 -17.64 27.29 -5.93
C VAL A 344 -16.26 27.10 -5.29
N ASN A 345 -15.65 28.16 -4.77
CA ASN A 345 -14.36 28.10 -4.09
C ASN A 345 -14.41 27.25 -2.80
N ILE A 346 -15.52 27.32 -2.06
CA ILE A 346 -15.74 26.45 -0.89
C ILE A 346 -15.82 24.98 -1.34
N LEU A 347 -16.59 24.67 -2.38
CA LEU A 347 -16.74 23.32 -2.91
C LEU A 347 -15.42 22.74 -3.45
N LEU A 348 -14.66 23.54 -4.20
CA LEU A 348 -13.32 23.16 -4.67
C LEU A 348 -12.37 22.84 -3.50
N ARG A 349 -12.44 23.66 -2.44
CA ARG A 349 -11.64 23.40 -1.22
C ARG A 349 -12.03 22.09 -0.56
N LEU A 350 -13.32 21.80 -0.43
CA LEU A 350 -13.82 20.55 0.15
C LEU A 350 -13.40 19.32 -0.67
N VAL A 351 -13.52 19.40 -1.99
CA VAL A 351 -13.07 18.34 -2.92
C VAL A 351 -11.57 18.08 -2.75
N ASN A 352 -10.77 19.14 -2.66
CA ASN A 352 -9.33 19.00 -2.44
C ASN A 352 -9.00 18.42 -1.07
N GLN A 353 -9.72 18.79 -0.01
CA GLN A 353 -9.54 18.18 1.33
C GLN A 353 -9.83 16.68 1.34
N ILE A 354 -10.85 16.22 0.61
CA ILE A 354 -11.16 14.80 0.46
C ILE A 354 -10.02 14.07 -0.26
N LEU A 355 -9.48 14.66 -1.32
CA LEU A 355 -8.35 14.09 -2.06
C LEU A 355 -7.08 13.98 -1.22
N ASP A 356 -6.79 15.00 -0.42
CA ASP A 356 -5.60 15.02 0.43
C ASP A 356 -5.70 13.99 1.56
N PHE A 357 -6.87 13.89 2.19
CA PHE A 357 -7.15 12.85 3.17
C PHE A 357 -6.89 11.45 2.60
N ARG A 358 -7.30 11.25 1.34
CA ARG A 358 -7.08 10.00 0.61
C ARG A 358 -5.62 9.71 0.28
N LYS A 359 -4.88 10.73 -0.14
CA LYS A 359 -3.44 10.58 -0.37
C LYS A 359 -2.73 10.15 0.92
N TYR A 360 -3.18 10.70 2.05
CA TYR A 360 -2.67 10.33 3.37
C TYR A 360 -3.00 8.87 3.72
N GLU A 361 -4.27 8.45 3.63
CA GLU A 361 -4.70 7.07 3.95
C GLU A 361 -3.98 6.01 3.12
N ASN A 362 -3.70 6.30 1.85
CA ASN A 362 -3.02 5.37 0.94
C ASN A 362 -1.49 5.46 0.99
N GLY A 363 -0.92 6.22 1.92
CA GLY A 363 0.52 6.43 1.99
C GLY A 363 1.13 7.10 0.75
N LYS A 364 0.27 7.73 -0.08
CA LYS A 364 0.68 8.41 -1.34
C LYS A 364 0.83 9.92 -1.16
N MET A 365 0.82 10.41 0.08
CA MET A 365 1.08 11.81 0.34
C MET A 365 2.57 12.04 0.20
N GLU A 366 2.96 12.65 -0.89
CA GLU A 366 4.35 13.05 -1.09
C GLU A 366 4.70 14.15 -0.08
N PHE A 367 5.80 13.96 0.59
CA PHE A 367 6.38 14.95 1.47
C PHE A 367 7.62 15.50 0.79
N THR A 368 7.56 16.77 0.37
CA THR A 368 8.62 17.47 -0.38
C THR A 368 9.26 18.55 0.51
N PRO A 369 10.13 18.18 1.46
CA PRO A 369 10.77 19.14 2.33
C PRO A 369 11.81 19.95 1.53
N VAL A 370 11.78 21.26 1.70
CA VAL A 370 12.78 22.19 1.20
C VAL A 370 13.42 22.92 2.37
N SER A 371 14.68 23.34 2.21
CA SER A 371 15.34 24.15 3.22
C SER A 371 14.81 25.58 3.17
N VAL A 372 14.20 26.02 4.23
CA VAL A 372 13.55 27.33 4.31
C VAL A 372 13.80 28.00 5.64
N ASP A 373 13.82 29.30 5.62
CA ASP A 373 13.66 30.11 6.82
C ASP A 373 12.18 30.19 7.19
N ILE A 374 11.83 29.44 8.22
CA ILE A 374 10.44 29.37 8.71
C ILE A 374 9.95 30.71 9.26
N LEU A 375 10.84 31.50 9.86
CA LEU A 375 10.47 32.78 10.46
C LEU A 375 9.93 33.74 9.42
N SER A 376 10.66 33.94 8.33
CA SER A 376 10.24 34.83 7.23
C SER A 376 8.91 34.39 6.60
N SER A 377 8.70 33.09 6.52
CA SER A 377 7.44 32.55 6.01
C SER A 377 6.25 32.84 6.94
N PHE A 378 6.42 32.64 8.24
CA PHE A 378 5.39 32.92 9.23
C PHE A 378 5.11 34.42 9.36
N GLU A 379 6.11 35.28 9.27
CA GLU A 379 5.93 36.73 9.22
C GLU A 379 5.03 37.12 8.04
N GLY A 380 5.33 36.64 6.83
CA GLY A 380 4.52 36.90 5.65
C GLY A 380 3.08 36.38 5.77
N TRP A 381 2.91 35.18 6.33
CA TRP A 381 1.55 34.65 6.54
C TRP A 381 0.75 35.41 7.61
N ASN A 382 1.41 35.90 8.66
CA ASN A 382 0.79 36.70 9.71
C ASN A 382 0.21 38.02 9.19
N GLU A 383 0.82 38.65 8.20
CA GLU A 383 0.27 39.86 7.57
C GLU A 383 -1.15 39.65 7.09
N SER A 384 -1.47 38.47 6.56
CA SER A 384 -2.80 38.14 6.10
C SER A 384 -3.88 38.18 7.21
N PHE A 385 -3.47 37.96 8.48
CA PHE A 385 -4.36 37.93 9.63
C PHE A 385 -4.44 39.27 10.38
N GLN A 386 -3.53 40.21 10.11
CA GLN A 386 -3.52 41.52 10.75
C GLN A 386 -4.82 42.32 10.51
N ALA A 387 -5.35 42.24 9.29
CA ALA A 387 -6.60 42.90 8.95
C ALA A 387 -7.81 42.28 9.71
N ALA A 388 -7.80 40.97 9.85
CA ALA A 388 -8.83 40.24 10.60
C ALA A 388 -8.73 40.53 12.10
N ALA A 389 -7.53 40.62 12.65
CA ALA A 389 -7.27 40.99 14.04
C ALA A 389 -7.79 42.37 14.36
N ARG A 390 -7.47 43.37 13.52
CA ARG A 390 -7.96 44.75 13.67
C ARG A 390 -9.50 44.84 13.61
N LYS A 391 -10.11 44.08 12.69
CA LYS A 391 -11.58 44.09 12.54
C LYS A 391 -12.30 43.50 13.75
N LYS A 392 -11.68 42.55 14.43
CA LYS A 392 -12.22 41.85 15.62
C LYS A 392 -11.67 42.40 16.94
N HIS A 393 -10.90 43.48 16.93
CA HIS A 393 -10.24 44.09 18.10
C HIS A 393 -9.37 43.07 18.89
N ILE A 394 -8.86 42.05 18.22
CA ILE A 394 -8.00 41.04 18.81
C ILE A 394 -6.56 41.54 18.79
N HIS A 395 -5.86 41.47 19.94
CA HIS A 395 -4.44 41.73 19.99
C HIS A 395 -3.72 40.46 19.44
N PHE A 396 -3.11 40.62 18.27
CA PHE A 396 -2.36 39.57 17.60
C PHE A 396 -0.92 39.98 17.45
N SER A 397 -0.03 39.33 18.22
CA SER A 397 1.43 39.47 18.16
C SER A 397 2.09 38.20 17.71
N PHE A 398 3.20 38.34 17.06
CA PHE A 398 4.07 37.25 16.68
C PHE A 398 5.49 37.63 17.09
N ASP A 399 6.03 36.89 18.04
CA ASP A 399 7.33 37.16 18.63
C ASP A 399 8.30 36.03 18.28
N SER A 400 9.52 36.38 17.90
CA SER A 400 10.60 35.44 17.63
C SER A 400 11.73 35.62 18.66
N MET A 401 12.48 34.55 18.94
CA MET A 401 13.64 34.65 19.80
C MET A 401 14.79 35.27 19.03
N PRO A 402 15.44 36.31 19.59
CA PRO A 402 16.63 36.89 18.97
C PRO A 402 17.77 35.86 18.89
N GLU A 403 18.56 35.94 17.82
CA GLU A 403 19.72 35.08 17.56
C GLU A 403 19.45 33.59 17.36
N THR A 404 18.19 33.20 17.11
CA THR A 404 17.82 31.80 16.78
C THR A 404 17.87 31.58 15.28
N ASP A 405 18.53 30.51 14.83
CA ASP A 405 18.47 30.09 13.44
C ASP A 405 17.13 29.35 13.21
N TYR A 406 16.29 29.88 12.33
CA TYR A 406 14.98 29.34 11.99
C TYR A 406 14.99 28.56 10.68
N HIS A 407 16.17 28.24 10.12
CA HIS A 407 16.28 27.40 8.94
C HIS A 407 15.96 25.93 9.28
N THR A 408 15.06 25.35 8.53
CA THR A 408 14.68 23.94 8.69
C THR A 408 14.23 23.33 7.37
N LEU A 409 14.11 22.00 7.37
CA LEU A 409 13.49 21.28 6.26
C LEU A 409 11.99 21.20 6.49
N ALA A 410 11.21 21.88 5.66
CA ALA A 410 9.76 21.86 5.75
C ALA A 410 9.11 21.76 4.36
N ASP A 411 8.00 21.05 4.30
CA ASP A 411 7.09 21.11 3.17
C ASP A 411 6.21 22.35 3.33
N MET A 412 6.59 23.38 2.61
CA MET A 412 5.99 24.71 2.80
C MET A 412 4.51 24.74 2.47
N GLU A 413 4.08 24.02 1.45
CA GLU A 413 2.65 23.97 1.07
C GLU A 413 1.81 23.36 2.20
N LYS A 414 2.29 22.28 2.80
CA LYS A 414 1.58 21.63 3.90
C LYS A 414 1.65 22.44 5.19
N LEU A 415 2.81 23.02 5.47
CA LEU A 415 3.00 23.85 6.66
C LEU A 415 2.11 25.12 6.60
N GLU A 416 2.10 25.81 5.47
CA GLU A 416 1.24 26.94 5.22
C GLU A 416 -0.23 26.57 5.48
N ARG A 417 -0.67 25.47 4.90
CA ARG A 417 -2.04 24.98 5.02
C ARG A 417 -2.42 24.66 6.48
N ILE A 418 -1.53 24.04 7.23
CA ILE A 418 -1.73 23.80 8.67
C ILE A 418 -1.84 25.12 9.41
N TYR A 419 -0.93 26.04 9.14
CA TYR A 419 -0.86 27.32 9.81
C TYR A 419 -2.13 28.16 9.58
N PHE A 420 -2.55 28.30 8.32
CA PHE A 420 -3.78 29.02 7.98
C PHE A 420 -5.04 28.37 8.55
N ASN A 421 -5.10 27.04 8.61
CA ASN A 421 -6.23 26.34 9.24
C ASN A 421 -6.29 26.60 10.75
N LEU A 422 -5.15 26.54 11.44
CA LEU A 422 -5.10 26.78 12.89
C LEU A 422 -5.44 28.23 13.22
N LEU A 423 -4.84 29.20 12.54
CA LEU A 423 -5.11 30.61 12.79
C LEU A 423 -6.51 31.01 12.40
N SER A 424 -7.01 30.53 11.25
CA SER A 424 -8.40 30.80 10.83
C SER A 424 -9.39 30.28 11.87
N ASN A 425 -9.14 29.12 12.46
CA ASN A 425 -9.98 28.59 13.55
C ASN A 425 -9.81 29.41 14.82
N ALA A 426 -8.60 29.79 15.19
CA ALA A 426 -8.34 30.64 16.35
C ALA A 426 -9.10 31.97 16.23
N PHE A 427 -8.94 32.62 15.08
CA PHE A 427 -9.68 33.90 14.82
C PHE A 427 -11.20 33.72 14.76
N LYS A 428 -11.69 32.58 14.29
CA LYS A 428 -13.12 32.28 14.22
C LYS A 428 -13.74 32.14 15.61
N PHE A 429 -13.03 31.46 16.54
CA PHE A 429 -13.57 31.13 17.86
C PHE A 429 -13.09 32.03 18.99
N THR A 430 -12.20 33.00 18.74
CA THR A 430 -11.82 34.00 19.71
C THR A 430 -12.90 35.11 19.69
N PRO A 431 -13.58 35.36 20.82
CA PRO A 431 -14.48 36.49 20.96
C PRO A 431 -13.72 37.83 20.91
N GLU A 432 -14.44 38.92 20.71
CA GLU A 432 -13.91 40.28 20.77
C GLU A 432 -13.35 40.62 22.14
#